data_46fbfa201ce867a3f1aa001a9bde19c9
#
_entry.id   46fbfa201ce867a3f1aa001a9bde19c9
#
_cell.length_a   1.000
_cell.length_b   1.000
_cell.length_c   1.000
_cell.angle_alpha   90.00
_cell.angle_beta   90.00
_cell.angle_gamma   90.00
#
_symmetry.space_group_name_H-M   'P 1'
#
loop_
_entity.id
_entity.type
_entity.pdbx_description
1 polymer ?
#
loop_
_entity_poly.entity_id
_entity_poly.type
_entity_poly.pdbx_seq_one_letter_code
_entity_poly.pdbx_strand_id
1 'polypeptide(L)'
;PRIDFLGNTKGALLLEPQRTNVITQSEAFDNSYWTKLGASVVSGFTSPEGLSNAYKLVEDTSTGEHIIYKVSIGYTLGATLSYSFFAKKGERNVIQTFNYVGGGYHNGADFDLLTGIVSNEISGSGKMLKLDNGWYRCEFTALATVGQSATNIAFRTLNASGQNNYTGDGTSGVYIYGASLEIGSYATSYIPTSGSAVTRVAESNVQDLSNVVSLTEGVIYIDTTNLGKDNNSNIISHHSVTDAVYCLKINSSNKIAMGLFASGVNVSINSTSSYPLGARTKIALHYKSGDMSLYINGSLEGTNVASFTLGGGFASALRLIDATTAYNAYPAKSIVKEFKVYNSGLTDAELIALTTI
;
A
#
# COMPACT_ATOMS: atom_id res chain seq x y z
N PRO A 1 -3.77 10.27 11.22
CA PRO A 1 -4.38 10.23 9.90
C PRO A 1 -3.75 11.28 8.98
N ARG A 2 -3.47 10.91 7.74
CA ARG A 2 -2.91 11.81 6.73
C ARG A 2 -3.92 12.06 5.63
N ILE A 3 -3.77 13.18 4.94
CA ILE A 3 -4.57 13.50 3.78
C ILE A 3 -3.74 13.25 2.53
N ASP A 4 -4.25 12.43 1.63
CA ASP A 4 -3.69 12.18 0.31
C ASP A 4 -4.44 13.02 -0.72
N PHE A 5 -3.68 13.79 -1.48
CA PHE A 5 -4.20 14.65 -2.57
C PHE A 5 -3.99 14.03 -3.96
N LEU A 6 -3.45 12.82 -4.05
CA LEU A 6 -3.19 12.17 -5.33
C LEU A 6 -4.49 11.93 -6.11
N GLY A 7 -4.65 12.63 -7.22
CA GLY A 7 -5.83 12.55 -8.06
C GLY A 7 -7.12 13.15 -7.46
N ASN A 8 -6.99 13.93 -6.38
CA ASN A 8 -8.15 14.56 -5.72
C ASN A 8 -7.77 15.91 -5.10
N THR A 9 -8.31 17.01 -5.62
CA THR A 9 -8.04 18.36 -5.11
C THR A 9 -8.61 18.63 -3.71
N LYS A 10 -9.59 17.85 -3.26
CA LYS A 10 -10.16 17.97 -1.90
C LYS A 10 -9.39 17.14 -0.87
N GLY A 11 -8.47 16.30 -1.34
CA GLY A 11 -7.78 15.32 -0.52
C GLY A 11 -8.68 14.14 -0.14
N ALA A 12 -8.04 13.08 0.33
CA ALA A 12 -8.70 11.88 0.84
C ALA A 12 -7.97 11.41 2.10
N LEU A 13 -8.70 10.84 3.05
CA LEU A 13 -8.10 10.25 4.25
C LEU A 13 -7.28 9.03 3.86
N LEU A 14 -5.98 9.07 4.13
CA LEU A 14 -5.06 7.95 3.98
C LEU A 14 -4.79 7.36 5.37
N LEU A 15 -5.15 6.09 5.54
CA LEU A 15 -4.87 5.33 6.75
C LEU A 15 -3.95 4.16 6.38
N GLU A 16 -2.85 4.02 7.10
CA GLU A 16 -1.87 2.99 6.84
C GLU A 16 -1.56 2.16 8.10
N PRO A 17 -1.26 0.86 7.93
CA PRO A 17 -0.91 -0.01 9.04
C PRO A 17 0.45 0.38 9.64
N GLN A 18 0.74 -0.19 10.81
CA GLN A 18 2.10 -0.15 11.35
C GLN A 18 3.08 -0.77 10.34
N ARG A 19 4.16 -0.06 10.07
CA ARG A 19 5.27 -0.55 9.24
C ARG A 19 6.59 -0.06 9.79
N THR A 20 7.62 -0.85 9.54
CA THR A 20 9.00 -0.52 9.90
C THR A 20 9.85 -0.46 8.64
N ASN A 21 10.50 0.66 8.40
CA ASN A 21 11.59 0.70 7.44
C ASN A 21 12.84 0.14 8.09
N VAL A 22 13.32 -1.01 7.62
CA VAL A 22 14.50 -1.70 8.17
C VAL A 22 15.82 -1.22 7.56
N ILE A 23 15.79 -0.39 6.52
CA ILE A 23 16.95 0.33 6.02
C ILE A 23 17.29 1.43 7.02
N THR A 24 18.45 1.39 7.65
CA THR A 24 18.79 2.31 8.73
C THR A 24 19.38 3.64 8.26
N GLN A 25 19.75 3.74 6.98
CA GLN A 25 20.27 4.95 6.32
C GLN A 25 19.52 5.17 5.01
N SER A 26 18.26 5.55 5.11
CA SER A 26 17.36 5.59 3.95
C SER A 26 17.64 6.76 3.01
N GLU A 27 18.29 7.81 3.48
CA GLU A 27 18.60 9.03 2.70
C GLU A 27 20.10 9.27 2.52
N ALA A 28 20.96 8.77 3.42
CA ALA A 28 22.40 9.00 3.39
C ALA A 28 23.11 7.94 2.53
N PHE A 29 23.02 8.04 1.22
CA PHE A 29 23.65 7.08 0.31
C PHE A 29 25.19 7.18 0.26
N ASP A 30 25.77 8.28 0.71
CA ASP A 30 27.21 8.44 0.90
C ASP A 30 27.74 7.74 2.14
N ASN A 31 26.88 7.44 3.12
CA ASN A 31 27.26 6.73 4.35
C ASN A 31 27.88 5.35 4.05
N SER A 32 28.82 4.91 4.90
CA SER A 32 29.46 3.60 4.81
C SER A 32 28.50 2.41 5.02
N TYR A 33 27.28 2.65 5.44
CA TYR A 33 26.19 1.67 5.41
C TYR A 33 25.98 1.09 4.02
N TRP A 34 26.10 1.93 3.00
CA TRP A 34 25.95 1.55 1.60
C TRP A 34 27.28 1.21 0.97
N THR A 35 27.42 0.00 0.45
CA THR A 35 28.59 -0.41 -0.35
C THR A 35 28.40 0.02 -1.80
N LYS A 36 29.44 0.54 -2.42
CA LYS A 36 29.48 0.94 -3.83
C LYS A 36 30.47 0.05 -4.55
N LEU A 37 30.11 -0.43 -5.75
CA LEU A 37 30.97 -1.21 -6.64
C LEU A 37 30.82 -0.66 -8.06
N GLY A 38 31.93 -0.29 -8.69
CA GLY A 38 31.91 0.35 -10.00
C GLY A 38 31.15 1.67 -10.05
N ALA A 39 30.87 2.28 -8.89
CA ALA A 39 30.04 3.46 -8.80
C ALA A 39 30.42 4.36 -7.62
N SER A 40 30.01 5.61 -7.71
CA SER A 40 30.07 6.59 -6.63
C SER A 40 28.70 7.27 -6.45
N VAL A 41 28.55 8.07 -5.39
CA VAL A 41 27.37 8.91 -5.19
C VAL A 41 27.78 10.35 -4.96
N VAL A 42 27.01 11.26 -5.55
CA VAL A 42 27.18 12.72 -5.42
C VAL A 42 25.91 13.28 -4.80
N SER A 43 26.04 14.05 -3.72
CA SER A 43 24.93 14.68 -3.00
C SER A 43 24.57 16.06 -3.56
N GLY A 44 23.50 16.67 -3.01
CA GLY A 44 23.14 18.06 -3.26
C GLY A 44 22.12 18.26 -4.37
N PHE A 45 21.43 17.22 -4.81
CA PHE A 45 20.36 17.30 -5.80
C PHE A 45 19.00 17.44 -5.14
N THR A 46 18.07 18.09 -5.85
CA THR A 46 16.71 18.31 -5.35
C THR A 46 15.93 16.99 -5.32
N SER A 47 15.46 16.61 -4.15
CA SER A 47 14.60 15.44 -3.92
C SER A 47 13.14 15.66 -4.34
N PRO A 48 12.29 14.64 -4.31
CA PRO A 48 10.85 14.80 -4.53
C PRO A 48 10.18 15.76 -3.53
N GLU A 49 10.79 15.97 -2.37
CA GLU A 49 10.30 16.88 -1.31
C GLU A 49 10.70 18.35 -1.57
N GLY A 50 11.50 18.60 -2.60
CA GLY A 50 12.01 19.95 -2.92
C GLY A 50 13.25 20.37 -2.12
N LEU A 51 13.85 19.46 -1.35
CA LEU A 51 15.06 19.69 -0.57
C LEU A 51 16.31 19.23 -1.32
N SER A 52 17.49 19.79 -0.99
CA SER A 52 18.77 19.41 -1.61
C SER A 52 19.41 18.20 -0.93
N ASN A 53 18.65 17.11 -0.78
CA ASN A 53 19.04 15.88 -0.06
C ASN A 53 18.96 14.60 -0.91
N ALA A 54 18.80 14.73 -2.22
CA ALA A 54 18.93 13.60 -3.13
C ALA A 54 20.38 13.40 -3.59
N TYR A 55 20.67 12.21 -4.09
CA TYR A 55 21.97 11.79 -4.59
C TYR A 55 21.88 11.41 -6.06
N LYS A 56 22.99 11.56 -6.79
CA LYS A 56 23.20 10.93 -8.09
C LYS A 56 24.06 9.70 -7.89
N LEU A 57 23.58 8.52 -8.27
CA LEU A 57 24.38 7.31 -8.43
C LEU A 57 25.10 7.42 -9.77
N VAL A 58 26.42 7.55 -9.73
CA VAL A 58 27.28 7.80 -10.89
C VAL A 58 28.13 6.55 -11.15
N GLU A 59 28.14 6.08 -12.38
CA GLU A 59 29.02 4.98 -12.82
C GLU A 59 30.49 5.45 -12.87
N ASP A 60 31.43 4.55 -12.60
CA ASP A 60 32.85 4.81 -12.86
C ASP A 60 33.25 4.40 -14.30
N THR A 61 34.54 4.41 -14.61
CA THR A 61 35.06 4.05 -15.95
C THR A 61 35.41 2.57 -16.08
N SER A 62 35.17 1.75 -15.08
CA SER A 62 35.46 0.32 -15.12
C SER A 62 34.47 -0.44 -16.01
N THR A 63 34.86 -1.62 -16.46
CA THR A 63 33.94 -2.56 -17.08
C THR A 63 33.39 -3.49 -16.02
N GLY A 64 32.04 -3.42 -15.78
CA GLY A 64 31.42 -4.21 -14.72
C GLY A 64 30.03 -3.70 -14.39
N GLU A 65 29.56 -4.04 -13.21
CA GLU A 65 28.32 -3.52 -12.63
C GLU A 65 28.57 -2.17 -11.94
N HIS A 66 27.64 -1.24 -12.09
CA HIS A 66 27.67 0.07 -11.45
C HIS A 66 26.53 0.12 -10.41
N ILE A 67 26.85 -0.23 -9.17
CA ILE A 67 25.86 -0.62 -8.17
C ILE A 67 26.14 0.02 -6.80
N ILE A 68 25.05 0.36 -6.09
CA ILE A 68 25.02 0.63 -4.66
C ILE A 68 24.12 -0.39 -3.96
N TYR A 69 24.58 -0.96 -2.85
CA TYR A 69 23.83 -2.03 -2.19
C TYR A 69 24.08 -2.09 -0.68
N LYS A 70 23.15 -2.77 0.01
CA LYS A 70 23.28 -3.15 1.42
C LYS A 70 23.05 -4.64 1.58
N VAL A 71 24.00 -5.28 2.26
CA VAL A 71 23.93 -6.69 2.68
C VAL A 71 23.45 -6.84 4.12
N SER A 72 23.08 -8.05 4.49
CA SER A 72 22.76 -8.44 5.87
C SER A 72 21.54 -7.75 6.47
N ILE A 73 20.50 -7.58 5.65
CA ILE A 73 19.19 -7.19 6.16
C ILE A 73 18.41 -8.48 6.44
N GLY A 74 18.14 -8.74 7.73
CA GLY A 74 17.43 -9.94 8.17
C GLY A 74 15.95 -9.91 7.82
N TYR A 75 15.40 -11.08 7.42
CA TYR A 75 13.96 -11.30 7.22
C TYR A 75 13.60 -12.76 7.51
N THR A 76 12.31 -13.03 7.68
CA THR A 76 11.80 -14.39 7.88
C THR A 76 11.44 -15.02 6.53
N LEU A 77 11.82 -16.29 6.34
CA LEU A 77 11.40 -17.09 5.19
C LEU A 77 9.87 -17.11 5.09
N GLY A 78 9.34 -16.92 3.89
CA GLY A 78 7.89 -16.83 3.64
C GLY A 78 7.30 -15.45 3.92
N ALA A 79 8.08 -14.49 4.43
CA ALA A 79 7.63 -13.11 4.52
C ALA A 79 7.50 -12.47 3.13
N THR A 80 6.50 -11.64 2.94
CA THR A 80 6.44 -10.75 1.78
C THR A 80 7.23 -9.49 2.10
N LEU A 81 8.12 -9.11 1.22
CA LEU A 81 8.99 -7.94 1.33
C LEU A 81 8.55 -6.89 0.32
N SER A 82 8.44 -5.65 0.75
CA SER A 82 8.15 -4.51 -0.12
C SER A 82 9.31 -3.53 -0.09
N TYR A 83 9.91 -3.34 -1.24
CA TYR A 83 10.96 -2.36 -1.50
C TYR A 83 10.33 -1.10 -2.07
N SER A 84 10.76 0.07 -1.65
CA SER A 84 10.42 1.30 -2.32
C SER A 84 11.57 2.29 -2.28
N PHE A 85 11.68 3.11 -3.31
CA PHE A 85 12.67 4.18 -3.43
C PHE A 85 12.17 5.21 -4.44
N PHE A 86 12.80 6.35 -4.42
CA PHE A 86 12.54 7.39 -5.43
C PHE A 86 13.70 7.44 -6.39
N ALA A 87 13.38 7.53 -7.68
CA ALA A 87 14.38 7.68 -8.73
C ALA A 87 13.95 8.69 -9.78
N LYS A 88 14.94 9.34 -10.38
CA LYS A 88 14.76 10.26 -11.50
C LYS A 88 15.84 10.01 -12.53
N LYS A 89 15.45 10.07 -13.81
CA LYS A 89 16.34 9.96 -14.94
C LYS A 89 17.47 11.00 -14.85
N GLY A 90 18.68 10.52 -15.05
CA GLY A 90 19.85 11.31 -15.39
C GLY A 90 20.22 11.09 -16.86
N GLU A 91 21.47 10.79 -17.12
CA GLU A 91 21.96 10.34 -18.43
C GLU A 91 21.56 8.87 -18.67
N ARG A 92 21.42 8.08 -17.61
CA ARG A 92 20.85 6.73 -17.66
C ARG A 92 19.34 6.78 -17.44
N ASN A 93 18.62 5.93 -18.16
CA ASN A 93 17.15 5.89 -18.14
C ASN A 93 16.61 4.80 -17.21
N VAL A 94 17.37 3.73 -16.99
CA VAL A 94 16.88 2.56 -16.27
C VAL A 94 17.68 2.36 -15.00
N ILE A 95 16.95 2.19 -13.90
CA ILE A 95 17.47 1.70 -12.62
C ILE A 95 16.85 0.33 -12.35
N GLN A 96 17.70 -0.62 -12.00
CA GLN A 96 17.24 -1.94 -11.56
C GLN A 96 17.39 -2.06 -10.06
N THR A 97 16.33 -2.56 -9.38
CA THR A 97 16.46 -3.07 -8.01
C THR A 97 16.43 -4.59 -8.02
N PHE A 98 17.18 -5.19 -7.12
CA PHE A 98 17.20 -6.65 -6.99
C PHE A 98 17.66 -7.10 -5.61
N ASN A 99 17.35 -8.35 -5.31
CA ASN A 99 17.83 -9.09 -4.16
C ASN A 99 18.79 -10.19 -4.65
N TYR A 100 19.98 -10.23 -4.06
CA TYR A 100 21.01 -11.22 -4.39
C TYR A 100 21.28 -12.10 -3.18
N VAL A 101 21.03 -13.39 -3.31
CA VAL A 101 21.13 -14.35 -2.23
C VAL A 101 21.74 -15.65 -2.74
N GLY A 102 22.71 -16.23 -1.99
CA GLY A 102 23.25 -17.55 -2.28
C GLY A 102 23.95 -17.67 -3.65
N GLY A 103 24.44 -16.56 -4.22
CA GLY A 103 25.13 -16.58 -5.50
C GLY A 103 24.23 -16.33 -6.73
N GLY A 104 22.96 -15.94 -6.54
CA GLY A 104 22.02 -15.68 -7.63
C GLY A 104 21.05 -14.54 -7.39
N TYR A 105 20.46 -14.04 -8.47
CA TYR A 105 19.36 -13.08 -8.43
C TYR A 105 18.05 -13.84 -8.14
N HIS A 106 17.34 -13.47 -7.05
CA HIS A 106 16.12 -14.15 -6.64
C HIS A 106 14.87 -13.38 -6.94
N ASN A 107 14.92 -12.07 -6.85
CA ASN A 107 13.82 -11.19 -7.21
C ASN A 107 14.35 -9.81 -7.60
N GLY A 108 13.59 -9.07 -8.39
CA GLY A 108 13.98 -7.75 -8.86
C GLY A 108 13.13 -7.27 -10.04
N ALA A 109 13.35 -6.04 -10.45
CA ALA A 109 12.70 -5.43 -11.60
C ALA A 109 13.52 -4.26 -12.15
N ASP A 110 13.31 -3.96 -13.42
CA ASP A 110 13.83 -2.78 -14.11
C ASP A 110 12.76 -1.69 -14.13
N PHE A 111 13.18 -0.48 -13.80
CA PHE A 111 12.34 0.71 -13.78
C PHE A 111 12.85 1.70 -14.82
N ASP A 112 12.10 1.85 -15.91
CA ASP A 112 12.43 2.83 -16.95
C ASP A 112 11.91 4.21 -16.55
N LEU A 113 12.81 5.09 -16.17
CA LEU A 113 12.56 6.45 -15.70
C LEU A 113 12.25 7.44 -16.84
N LEU A 114 12.35 7.01 -18.10
CA LEU A 114 11.94 7.80 -19.25
C LEU A 114 10.48 7.55 -19.60
N THR A 115 10.08 6.27 -19.61
CA THR A 115 8.75 5.83 -20.03
C THR A 115 7.77 5.59 -18.89
N GLY A 116 8.26 5.35 -17.66
CA GLY A 116 7.47 4.97 -16.50
C GLY A 116 7.01 3.50 -16.53
N ILE A 117 7.70 2.65 -17.29
CA ILE A 117 7.37 1.23 -17.45
C ILE A 117 8.26 0.39 -16.54
N VAL A 118 7.67 -0.62 -15.90
CA VAL A 118 8.38 -1.70 -15.20
C VAL A 118 8.53 -2.88 -16.13
N SER A 119 9.69 -3.51 -16.12
CA SER A 119 9.99 -4.69 -16.94
C SER A 119 10.95 -5.64 -16.21
N ASN A 120 11.20 -6.80 -16.81
CA ASN A 120 12.13 -7.81 -16.28
C ASN A 120 11.87 -8.17 -14.81
N GLU A 121 10.59 -8.32 -14.46
CA GLU A 121 10.16 -8.69 -13.10
C GLU A 121 10.55 -10.15 -12.81
N ILE A 122 11.34 -10.35 -11.77
CA ILE A 122 11.81 -11.67 -11.32
C ILE A 122 11.16 -11.96 -9.97
N SER A 123 10.33 -12.99 -9.92
CA SER A 123 9.70 -13.52 -8.68
C SER A 123 9.05 -12.46 -7.78
N GLY A 124 8.41 -11.46 -8.40
CA GLY A 124 7.75 -10.38 -7.70
C GLY A 124 6.95 -9.50 -8.65
N SER A 125 6.50 -8.37 -8.15
CA SER A 125 5.76 -7.38 -8.95
C SER A 125 6.22 -5.97 -8.64
N GLY A 126 6.53 -5.22 -9.70
CA GLY A 126 6.95 -3.83 -9.64
C GLY A 126 5.84 -2.86 -10.01
N LYS A 127 5.97 -1.63 -9.55
CA LYS A 127 5.09 -0.56 -9.96
C LYS A 127 5.81 0.79 -9.84
N MET A 128 5.42 1.72 -10.69
CA MET A 128 5.93 3.09 -10.69
C MET A 128 4.78 4.07 -10.53
N LEU A 129 5.01 5.07 -9.68
CA LEU A 129 4.14 6.23 -9.54
C LEU A 129 4.92 7.46 -9.98
N LYS A 130 4.44 8.12 -11.03
CA LYS A 130 5.02 9.37 -11.50
C LYS A 130 4.73 10.49 -10.51
N LEU A 131 5.76 11.22 -10.14
CA LEU A 131 5.71 12.41 -9.30
C LEU A 131 6.06 13.66 -10.12
N ASP A 132 5.97 14.81 -9.49
CA ASP A 132 6.39 16.06 -10.09
C ASP A 132 7.92 16.13 -10.33
N ASN A 133 8.34 17.04 -11.17
CA ASN A 133 9.77 17.32 -11.46
C ASN A 133 10.56 16.10 -12.00
N GLY A 134 9.85 15.14 -12.64
CA GLY A 134 10.47 13.99 -13.31
C GLY A 134 10.90 12.86 -12.38
N TRP A 135 10.52 12.90 -11.12
CA TRP A 135 10.70 11.80 -10.17
C TRP A 135 9.65 10.72 -10.36
N TYR A 136 10.04 9.51 -10.00
CA TYR A 136 9.15 8.36 -9.83
C TYR A 136 9.35 7.76 -8.44
N ARG A 137 8.27 7.36 -7.82
CA ARG A 137 8.31 6.39 -6.74
C ARG A 137 8.26 5.00 -7.37
N CYS A 138 9.33 4.23 -7.17
CA CYS A 138 9.47 2.86 -7.63
C CYS A 138 9.17 1.92 -6.46
N GLU A 139 8.33 0.93 -6.67
CA GLU A 139 7.94 -0.08 -5.67
C GLU A 139 8.14 -1.47 -6.27
N PHE A 140 8.64 -2.41 -5.47
CA PHE A 140 8.77 -3.81 -5.84
C PHE A 140 8.39 -4.69 -4.64
N THR A 141 7.53 -5.68 -4.87
CA THR A 141 7.06 -6.59 -3.83
C THR A 141 7.35 -8.02 -4.23
N ALA A 142 7.96 -8.79 -3.33
CA ALA A 142 8.34 -10.17 -3.57
C ALA A 142 8.18 -11.04 -2.32
N LEU A 143 7.90 -12.33 -2.52
CA LEU A 143 7.93 -13.32 -1.45
C LEU A 143 9.38 -13.76 -1.19
N ALA A 144 9.77 -13.80 0.07
CA ALA A 144 11.05 -14.34 0.50
C ALA A 144 11.02 -15.88 0.41
N THR A 145 11.45 -16.42 -0.73
CA THR A 145 11.40 -17.86 -1.04
C THR A 145 12.66 -18.62 -0.64
N VAL A 146 13.74 -17.93 -0.32
CA VAL A 146 15.02 -18.55 0.05
C VAL A 146 15.28 -18.27 1.52
N GLY A 147 15.54 -19.32 2.29
CA GLY A 147 15.83 -19.24 3.73
C GLY A 147 17.20 -18.64 3.99
N GLN A 148 17.25 -17.32 3.98
CA GLN A 148 18.45 -16.57 4.32
C GLN A 148 18.17 -15.57 5.42
N SER A 149 19.08 -15.51 6.35
CA SER A 149 19.08 -14.49 7.40
C SER A 149 19.47 -13.10 6.92
N ALA A 150 19.82 -12.95 5.63
CA ALA A 150 20.28 -11.69 5.06
C ALA A 150 19.82 -11.50 3.61
N THR A 151 19.20 -10.38 3.35
CA THR A 151 18.81 -9.90 2.01
C THR A 151 19.69 -8.72 1.63
N ASN A 152 20.05 -8.69 0.37
CA ASN A 152 20.70 -7.53 -0.22
C ASN A 152 19.63 -6.68 -0.90
N ILE A 153 19.53 -5.41 -0.55
CA ILE A 153 18.87 -4.43 -1.39
C ILE A 153 19.95 -3.79 -2.25
N ALA A 154 19.70 -3.74 -3.54
CA ALA A 154 20.66 -3.21 -4.49
C ALA A 154 19.96 -2.32 -5.52
N PHE A 155 20.65 -1.27 -5.93
CA PHE A 155 20.25 -0.39 -7.02
C PHE A 155 21.42 -0.31 -7.99
N ARG A 156 21.21 -0.61 -9.27
CA ARG A 156 22.22 -0.47 -10.31
C ARG A 156 21.67 0.23 -11.54
N THR A 157 22.56 0.89 -12.26
CA THR A 157 22.26 1.48 -13.56
C THR A 157 22.39 0.42 -14.65
N LEU A 158 21.59 0.55 -15.70
CA LEU A 158 21.74 -0.18 -16.95
C LEU A 158 22.20 0.76 -18.06
N ASN A 159 22.98 0.26 -19.02
CA ASN A 159 23.34 1.02 -20.21
C ASN A 159 22.12 1.18 -21.16
N ALA A 160 22.29 1.90 -22.25
CA ALA A 160 21.23 2.14 -23.23
C ALA A 160 20.72 0.83 -23.91
N SER A 161 21.47 -0.25 -23.87
CA SER A 161 21.07 -1.56 -24.37
C SER A 161 20.44 -2.46 -23.30
N GLY A 162 20.20 -1.95 -22.09
CA GLY A 162 19.64 -2.72 -20.97
C GLY A 162 20.61 -3.68 -20.30
N GLN A 163 21.91 -3.52 -20.52
CA GLN A 163 22.93 -4.38 -19.93
C GLN A 163 23.39 -3.84 -18.58
N ASN A 164 23.63 -4.72 -17.64
CA ASN A 164 24.13 -4.41 -16.29
C ASN A 164 25.65 -4.51 -16.16
N ASN A 165 26.32 -5.16 -17.13
CA ASN A 165 27.77 -5.26 -17.20
C ASN A 165 28.24 -4.52 -18.45
N TYR A 166 28.85 -3.35 -18.26
CA TYR A 166 29.28 -2.47 -19.34
C TYR A 166 30.43 -1.56 -18.86
N THR A 167 31.11 -0.93 -19.81
CA THR A 167 32.12 0.08 -19.49
C THR A 167 31.44 1.41 -19.25
N GLY A 168 31.56 1.95 -18.05
CA GLY A 168 30.99 3.26 -17.71
C GLY A 168 31.82 4.42 -18.25
N ASP A 169 31.25 5.63 -18.20
CA ASP A 169 31.90 6.86 -18.69
C ASP A 169 32.43 7.77 -17.57
N GLY A 170 32.19 7.39 -16.29
CA GLY A 170 32.60 8.15 -15.11
C GLY A 170 31.74 9.35 -14.76
N THR A 171 30.64 9.59 -15.49
CA THR A 171 29.80 10.78 -15.33
C THR A 171 28.29 10.49 -15.38
N SER A 172 27.89 9.51 -16.17
CA SER A 172 26.50 9.13 -16.34
C SER A 172 25.93 8.45 -15.09
N GLY A 173 24.61 8.60 -14.89
CA GLY A 173 23.94 7.99 -13.75
C GLY A 173 22.45 8.30 -13.67
N VAL A 174 21.87 8.00 -12.52
CA VAL A 174 20.48 8.26 -12.15
C VAL A 174 20.41 8.96 -10.80
N TYR A 175 19.37 9.74 -10.56
CA TYR A 175 19.13 10.32 -9.24
C TYR A 175 18.34 9.36 -8.38
N ILE A 176 18.70 9.26 -7.09
CA ILE A 176 18.07 8.38 -6.10
C ILE A 176 17.79 9.13 -4.80
N TYR A 177 16.70 8.72 -4.12
CA TYR A 177 16.30 9.26 -2.83
C TYR A 177 15.44 8.23 -2.09
N GLY A 178 15.48 8.20 -0.75
CA GLY A 178 14.50 7.58 0.11
C GLY A 178 14.32 6.08 -0.07
N ALA A 179 15.35 5.28 0.22
CA ALA A 179 15.26 3.82 0.18
C ALA A 179 14.45 3.26 1.37
N SER A 180 13.56 2.32 1.11
CA SER A 180 12.76 1.64 2.13
C SER A 180 12.65 0.15 1.85
N LEU A 181 12.72 -0.64 2.91
CA LEU A 181 12.37 -2.06 2.93
C LEU A 181 11.44 -2.33 4.10
N GLU A 182 10.25 -2.80 3.79
CA GLU A 182 9.20 -3.11 4.74
C GLU A 182 8.80 -4.59 4.65
N ILE A 183 8.45 -5.20 5.79
CA ILE A 183 7.77 -6.51 5.79
C ILE A 183 6.29 -6.26 5.59
N GLY A 184 5.75 -6.71 4.47
CA GLY A 184 4.36 -6.54 4.08
C GLY A 184 4.16 -6.73 2.58
N SER A 185 2.93 -6.89 2.15
CA SER A 185 2.56 -7.21 0.76
C SER A 185 2.47 -5.98 -0.17
N TYR A 186 2.76 -4.80 0.36
CA TYR A 186 2.81 -3.53 -0.38
C TYR A 186 3.66 -2.51 0.38
N ALA A 187 4.27 -1.59 -0.35
CA ALA A 187 4.99 -0.46 0.21
C ALA A 187 4.02 0.59 0.75
N THR A 188 4.24 1.04 1.99
CA THR A 188 3.47 2.15 2.57
C THR A 188 4.14 3.50 2.27
N SER A 189 3.58 4.60 2.72
CA SER A 189 4.23 5.90 2.57
C SER A 189 5.63 5.86 3.16
N TYR A 190 6.55 6.55 2.52
CA TYR A 190 7.96 6.54 2.90
C TYR A 190 8.17 6.88 4.39
N ILE A 191 9.03 6.10 5.03
CA ILE A 191 9.43 6.26 6.43
C ILE A 191 10.93 6.56 6.45
N PRO A 192 11.34 7.83 6.67
CA PRO A 192 12.75 8.20 6.72
C PRO A 192 13.45 7.58 7.92
N THR A 193 14.72 7.24 7.74
CA THR A 193 15.58 6.67 8.78
C THR A 193 16.96 7.30 8.77
N SER A 194 17.55 7.46 9.98
CA SER A 194 18.90 7.98 10.17
C SER A 194 19.56 7.25 11.33
N GLY A 195 20.35 6.21 11.03
CA GLY A 195 21.13 5.42 11.98
C GLY A 195 20.41 4.21 12.58
N SER A 196 19.09 4.16 12.60
CA SER A 196 18.29 3.03 13.10
C SER A 196 17.04 2.79 12.28
N ALA A 197 16.50 1.57 12.35
CA ALA A 197 15.17 1.27 11.82
C ALA A 197 14.10 2.12 12.52
N VAL A 198 13.12 2.61 11.76
CA VAL A 198 12.03 3.43 12.28
C VAL A 198 10.69 2.74 12.02
N THR A 199 9.89 2.65 13.07
CA THR A 199 8.54 2.12 13.00
C THR A 199 7.54 3.28 13.02
N ARG A 200 6.72 3.38 11.97
CA ARG A 200 5.52 4.19 11.98
C ARG A 200 4.39 3.36 12.56
N VAL A 201 3.74 3.84 13.61
CA VAL A 201 2.58 3.19 14.21
C VAL A 201 1.40 3.16 13.24
N ALA A 202 0.51 2.19 13.42
CA ALA A 202 -0.74 2.13 12.66
C ALA A 202 -1.55 3.41 12.86
N GLU A 203 -2.07 3.94 11.78
CA GLU A 203 -3.01 5.05 11.84
C GLU A 203 -4.41 4.50 12.12
N SER A 204 -5.12 5.09 13.04
CA SER A 204 -6.49 4.76 13.36
C SER A 204 -7.36 6.00 13.39
N ASN A 205 -8.61 5.83 13.01
CA ASN A 205 -9.65 6.84 13.19
C ASN A 205 -10.81 6.17 13.92
N VAL A 206 -11.05 6.56 15.15
CA VAL A 206 -12.16 6.07 15.97
C VAL A 206 -13.20 7.16 16.07
N GLN A 207 -14.41 6.85 15.68
CA GLN A 207 -15.54 7.77 15.73
C GLN A 207 -16.69 7.12 16.52
N ASP A 208 -17.19 7.80 17.53
CA ASP A 208 -18.44 7.43 18.19
C ASP A 208 -19.62 7.93 17.36
N LEU A 209 -20.40 7.01 16.84
CA LEU A 209 -21.59 7.27 16.03
C LEU A 209 -22.85 6.77 16.71
N SER A 210 -22.82 6.41 18.01
CA SER A 210 -23.96 5.85 18.75
C SER A 210 -25.20 6.73 18.73
N ASN A 211 -25.02 8.05 18.62
CA ASN A 211 -26.13 9.01 18.51
C ASN A 211 -26.54 9.33 17.06
N VAL A 212 -25.89 8.74 16.07
CA VAL A 212 -26.13 9.01 14.65
C VAL A 212 -26.69 7.80 13.94
N VAL A 213 -26.28 6.60 14.36
CA VAL A 213 -26.70 5.32 13.74
C VAL A 213 -27.96 4.83 14.37
N SER A 214 -28.98 4.54 13.56
CA SER A 214 -30.20 3.89 14.02
C SER A 214 -29.96 2.42 14.39
N LEU A 215 -30.61 1.93 15.44
CA LEU A 215 -30.55 0.52 15.84
C LEU A 215 -31.56 -0.37 15.12
N THR A 216 -32.42 0.20 14.28
CA THR A 216 -33.48 -0.53 13.57
C THR A 216 -33.24 -0.68 12.09
N GLU A 217 -32.84 0.41 11.45
CA GLU A 217 -32.54 0.43 10.01
C GLU A 217 -31.62 1.61 9.67
N GLY A 218 -30.95 1.55 8.54
CA GLY A 218 -30.11 2.64 8.06
C GLY A 218 -29.26 2.24 6.87
N VAL A 219 -28.38 3.17 6.47
CA VAL A 219 -27.39 2.91 5.41
C VAL A 219 -26.02 3.34 5.90
N ILE A 220 -25.03 2.47 5.68
CA ILE A 220 -23.61 2.76 5.86
C ILE A 220 -22.97 2.80 4.49
N TYR A 221 -22.41 3.94 4.13
CA TYR A 221 -21.80 4.18 2.83
C TYR A 221 -20.33 4.55 2.96
N ILE A 222 -19.53 4.03 2.06
CA ILE A 222 -18.11 4.38 1.93
C ILE A 222 -17.70 4.50 0.45
N ASP A 223 -16.96 5.56 0.12
CA ASP A 223 -16.22 5.74 -1.12
C ASP A 223 -14.74 5.53 -0.85
N THR A 224 -14.18 4.46 -1.38
CA THR A 224 -12.82 4.04 -1.03
C THR A 224 -12.04 3.49 -2.22
N THR A 225 -10.71 3.53 -2.10
CA THR A 225 -9.80 2.80 -2.97
C THR A 225 -8.92 1.92 -2.08
N ASN A 226 -9.10 0.61 -2.16
CA ASN A 226 -8.25 -0.33 -1.43
C ASN A 226 -6.95 -0.55 -2.22
N LEU A 227 -5.83 -0.16 -1.63
CA LEU A 227 -4.49 -0.25 -2.21
C LEU A 227 -3.68 -1.44 -1.70
N GLY A 228 -4.14 -2.11 -0.65
CA GLY A 228 -3.45 -3.24 -0.01
C GLY A 228 -3.85 -4.58 -0.58
N LYS A 229 -2.94 -5.56 -0.49
CA LYS A 229 -3.08 -6.91 -1.06
C LYS A 229 -3.13 -8.01 0.03
N ASP A 230 -3.48 -7.69 1.27
CA ASP A 230 -3.56 -8.67 2.33
C ASP A 230 -4.94 -9.35 2.37
N ASN A 231 -4.95 -10.65 2.70
CA ASN A 231 -6.18 -11.42 2.83
C ASN A 231 -7.10 -10.78 3.88
N ASN A 232 -8.37 -10.59 3.53
CA ASN A 232 -9.39 -10.03 4.41
C ASN A 232 -9.11 -8.60 4.92
N SER A 233 -8.60 -7.72 4.05
CA SER A 233 -8.34 -6.32 4.40
C SER A 233 -9.61 -5.62 4.87
N ASN A 234 -9.66 -5.16 6.11
CA ASN A 234 -10.78 -4.42 6.66
C ASN A 234 -10.77 -2.96 6.20
N ILE A 235 -11.86 -2.53 5.57
CA ILE A 235 -12.09 -1.13 5.17
C ILE A 235 -12.83 -0.39 6.28
N ILE A 236 -13.79 -1.05 6.92
CA ILE A 236 -14.52 -0.55 8.09
C ILE A 236 -14.51 -1.67 9.12
N SER A 237 -14.28 -1.33 10.37
CA SER A 237 -14.50 -2.22 11.49
C SER A 237 -15.11 -1.46 12.67
N HIS A 238 -16.01 -2.09 13.37
CA HIS A 238 -16.46 -1.70 14.69
C HIS A 238 -16.12 -2.82 15.66
N HIS A 239 -15.53 -2.49 16.77
CA HIS A 239 -15.18 -3.46 17.77
C HIS A 239 -16.14 -3.40 18.96
N SER A 240 -17.15 -4.24 18.93
CA SER A 240 -17.87 -4.70 20.10
C SER A 240 -17.92 -6.22 20.03
N VAL A 241 -17.87 -6.89 21.18
CA VAL A 241 -17.97 -8.38 21.25
C VAL A 241 -19.35 -8.89 20.86
N THR A 242 -20.36 -8.02 20.80
CA THR A 242 -21.75 -8.39 20.57
C THR A 242 -22.37 -7.73 19.35
N ASP A 243 -22.00 -6.47 19.06
CA ASP A 243 -22.61 -5.69 18.00
C ASP A 243 -21.52 -4.93 17.21
N ALA A 244 -21.42 -5.17 15.93
CA ALA A 244 -20.37 -4.60 15.08
C ALA A 244 -20.86 -4.39 13.64
N VAL A 245 -20.23 -3.47 12.92
CA VAL A 245 -20.30 -3.39 11.47
C VAL A 245 -18.93 -3.63 10.89
N TYR A 246 -18.85 -4.28 9.75
CA TYR A 246 -17.59 -4.48 9.05
C TYR A 246 -17.75 -4.39 7.53
N CYS A 247 -16.70 -3.98 6.88
CA CYS A 247 -16.54 -4.09 5.44
C CYS A 247 -15.16 -4.70 5.16
N LEU A 248 -15.16 -5.87 4.57
CA LEU A 248 -13.97 -6.65 4.27
C LEU A 248 -13.79 -6.78 2.77
N LYS A 249 -12.57 -6.73 2.29
CA LYS A 249 -12.21 -7.26 0.98
C LYS A 249 -11.70 -8.68 1.10
N ILE A 250 -12.37 -9.64 0.46
CA ILE A 250 -11.94 -11.03 0.42
C ILE A 250 -10.97 -11.24 -0.74
N ASN A 251 -9.74 -11.54 -0.44
CA ASN A 251 -8.62 -11.49 -1.39
C ASN A 251 -8.60 -12.57 -2.46
N SER A 252 -8.95 -13.80 -2.12
CA SER A 252 -8.85 -14.94 -3.05
C SER A 252 -9.77 -14.82 -4.28
N SER A 253 -10.83 -14.01 -4.17
CA SER A 253 -11.80 -13.77 -5.25
C SER A 253 -11.98 -12.29 -5.59
N ASN A 254 -11.24 -11.38 -4.96
CA ASN A 254 -11.43 -9.92 -5.07
C ASN A 254 -12.86 -9.46 -4.75
N LYS A 255 -13.62 -10.22 -3.97
CA LYS A 255 -14.98 -9.87 -3.55
C LYS A 255 -14.97 -8.96 -2.33
N ILE A 256 -16.07 -8.26 -2.12
CA ILE A 256 -16.32 -7.44 -0.95
C ILE A 256 -17.39 -8.13 -0.11
N ALA A 257 -17.11 -8.33 1.18
CA ALA A 257 -18.09 -8.72 2.17
C ALA A 257 -18.40 -7.54 3.07
N MET A 258 -19.66 -7.25 3.27
CA MET A 258 -20.11 -6.26 4.24
C MET A 258 -21.23 -6.83 5.09
N GLY A 259 -21.21 -6.53 6.38
CA GLY A 259 -22.18 -7.12 7.29
C GLY A 259 -22.13 -6.56 8.69
N LEU A 260 -22.96 -7.15 9.53
CA LEU A 260 -23.18 -6.79 10.92
C LEU A 260 -22.94 -8.01 11.81
N PHE A 261 -22.37 -7.79 12.98
CA PHE A 261 -22.57 -8.66 14.13
C PHE A 261 -23.69 -8.06 14.97
N ALA A 262 -24.72 -8.83 15.21
CA ALA A 262 -25.88 -8.42 15.99
C ALA A 262 -26.12 -9.47 17.07
N SER A 263 -25.94 -9.11 18.34
CA SER A 263 -26.07 -10.00 19.50
C SER A 263 -25.28 -11.32 19.33
N GLY A 264 -24.07 -11.23 18.75
CA GLY A 264 -23.19 -12.36 18.49
C GLY A 264 -23.49 -13.16 17.22
N VAL A 265 -24.52 -12.78 16.45
CA VAL A 265 -24.85 -13.40 15.15
C VAL A 265 -24.26 -12.60 14.01
N ASN A 266 -23.53 -13.26 13.11
CA ASN A 266 -23.00 -12.65 11.91
C ASN A 266 -24.06 -12.66 10.80
N VAL A 267 -24.44 -11.48 10.32
CA VAL A 267 -25.32 -11.31 9.17
C VAL A 267 -24.59 -10.51 8.11
N SER A 268 -24.23 -11.16 7.01
CA SER A 268 -23.38 -10.56 5.98
C SER A 268 -23.86 -10.84 4.56
N ILE A 269 -23.38 -10.02 3.64
CA ILE A 269 -23.57 -10.16 2.20
C ILE A 269 -22.19 -10.12 1.55
N ASN A 270 -21.92 -11.12 0.70
CA ASN A 270 -20.74 -11.14 -0.17
C ASN A 270 -21.14 -10.64 -1.55
N SER A 271 -20.34 -9.77 -2.14
CA SER A 271 -20.58 -9.32 -3.52
C SER A 271 -20.53 -10.49 -4.50
N THR A 272 -21.37 -10.42 -5.53
CA THR A 272 -21.34 -11.35 -6.68
C THR A 272 -20.18 -11.03 -7.62
N SER A 273 -19.89 -9.73 -7.78
CA SER A 273 -18.82 -9.22 -8.63
C SER A 273 -17.47 -9.13 -7.90
N SER A 274 -16.39 -9.09 -8.68
CA SER A 274 -15.02 -8.90 -8.19
C SER A 274 -14.56 -7.46 -8.38
N TYR A 275 -13.85 -6.92 -7.40
CA TYR A 275 -13.37 -5.54 -7.37
C TYR A 275 -11.85 -5.52 -7.24
N PRO A 276 -11.10 -5.21 -8.33
CA PRO A 276 -9.64 -5.29 -8.31
C PRO A 276 -9.03 -4.27 -7.36
N LEU A 277 -7.82 -4.56 -6.88
CA LEU A 277 -7.03 -3.63 -6.08
C LEU A 277 -6.70 -2.38 -6.90
N GLY A 278 -6.70 -1.23 -6.23
CA GLY A 278 -6.47 0.08 -6.85
C GLY A 278 -7.71 0.67 -7.52
N ALA A 279 -8.78 -0.10 -7.74
CA ALA A 279 -10.02 0.45 -8.24
C ALA A 279 -10.78 1.21 -7.15
N ARG A 280 -11.32 2.37 -7.51
CA ARG A 280 -12.27 3.09 -6.68
C ARG A 280 -13.56 2.27 -6.57
N THR A 281 -14.11 2.21 -5.37
CA THR A 281 -15.30 1.44 -5.06
C THR A 281 -16.20 2.26 -4.15
N LYS A 282 -17.45 2.47 -4.55
CA LYS A 282 -18.50 3.06 -3.73
C LYS A 282 -19.40 1.95 -3.23
N ILE A 283 -19.52 1.79 -1.93
CA ILE A 283 -20.19 0.68 -1.26
C ILE A 283 -21.27 1.24 -0.34
N ALA A 284 -22.47 0.70 -0.41
CA ALA A 284 -23.56 1.01 0.52
C ALA A 284 -24.18 -0.29 1.05
N LEU A 285 -24.23 -0.43 2.36
CA LEU A 285 -25.01 -1.45 3.05
C LEU A 285 -26.29 -0.80 3.60
N HIS A 286 -27.43 -1.14 3.03
CA HIS A 286 -28.71 -0.96 3.67
C HIS A 286 -28.91 -2.08 4.68
N TYR A 287 -29.21 -1.75 5.92
CA TYR A 287 -29.48 -2.72 6.97
C TYR A 287 -30.85 -2.45 7.62
N LYS A 288 -31.65 -3.48 7.69
CA LYS A 288 -32.90 -3.61 8.41
C LYS A 288 -33.12 -5.09 8.74
N SER A 289 -33.62 -5.40 9.91
CA SER A 289 -33.88 -6.79 10.29
C SER A 289 -34.83 -7.47 9.31
N GLY A 290 -34.38 -8.54 8.69
CA GLY A 290 -35.13 -9.25 7.64
C GLY A 290 -35.04 -8.62 6.24
N ASP A 291 -34.31 -7.48 6.07
CA ASP A 291 -34.21 -6.80 4.79
C ASP A 291 -32.86 -6.05 4.71
N MET A 292 -31.83 -6.76 4.30
CA MET A 292 -30.52 -6.18 4.04
C MET A 292 -30.15 -6.25 2.57
N SER A 293 -29.50 -5.22 2.05
CA SER A 293 -28.99 -5.18 0.69
C SER A 293 -27.62 -4.50 0.60
N LEU A 294 -26.78 -5.02 -0.30
CA LEU A 294 -25.44 -4.49 -0.58
C LEU A 294 -25.39 -3.96 -2.01
N TYR A 295 -25.10 -2.67 -2.14
CA TYR A 295 -24.90 -2.00 -3.41
C TYR A 295 -23.44 -1.61 -3.59
N ILE A 296 -22.87 -1.88 -4.76
CA ILE A 296 -21.50 -1.52 -5.09
C ILE A 296 -21.45 -0.98 -6.53
N ASN A 297 -20.90 0.21 -6.71
CA ASN A 297 -20.72 0.86 -8.00
C ASN A 297 -22.00 0.92 -8.85
N GLY A 298 -23.13 1.24 -8.21
CA GLY A 298 -24.43 1.37 -8.86
C GLY A 298 -25.19 0.06 -9.09
N SER A 299 -24.67 -1.08 -8.61
CA SER A 299 -25.28 -2.40 -8.80
C SER A 299 -25.65 -3.05 -7.47
N LEU A 300 -26.79 -3.71 -7.42
CA LEU A 300 -27.16 -4.61 -6.32
C LEU A 300 -26.29 -5.87 -6.39
N GLU A 301 -25.50 -6.10 -5.35
CA GLU A 301 -24.56 -7.21 -5.26
C GLU A 301 -25.08 -8.40 -4.43
N GLY A 302 -26.09 -8.18 -3.62
CA GLY A 302 -26.74 -9.23 -2.86
C GLY A 302 -27.71 -8.72 -1.82
N THR A 303 -28.49 -9.65 -1.26
CA THR A 303 -29.48 -9.40 -0.20
C THR A 303 -29.35 -10.44 0.91
N ASN A 304 -29.83 -10.13 2.10
CA ASN A 304 -29.91 -11.06 3.23
C ASN A 304 -31.21 -10.80 4.05
N VAL A 305 -32.01 -11.82 4.24
CA VAL A 305 -33.30 -11.74 4.93
C VAL A 305 -33.25 -12.25 6.37
N ALA A 306 -32.06 -12.44 6.93
CA ALA A 306 -31.92 -12.86 8.32
C ALA A 306 -32.42 -11.80 9.28
N SER A 307 -33.15 -12.24 10.29
CA SER A 307 -33.60 -11.39 11.40
C SER A 307 -32.45 -11.16 12.38
N PHE A 308 -32.29 -9.94 12.87
CA PHE A 308 -31.31 -9.55 13.87
C PHE A 308 -31.85 -8.44 14.78
N THR A 309 -31.17 -8.23 15.90
CA THR A 309 -31.43 -7.10 16.81
C THR A 309 -30.08 -6.45 17.14
N LEU A 310 -29.95 -5.16 16.91
CA LEU A 310 -28.75 -4.39 17.26
C LEU A 310 -28.84 -3.90 18.70
N GLY A 311 -27.78 -4.06 19.46
CA GLY A 311 -27.64 -3.57 20.82
C GLY A 311 -27.17 -2.13 20.90
N GLY A 312 -27.28 -1.49 22.06
CA GLY A 312 -26.89 -0.10 22.28
C GLY A 312 -25.37 0.17 22.13
N GLY A 313 -24.54 -0.87 22.01
CA GLY A 313 -23.11 -0.74 21.68
C GLY A 313 -22.80 -0.62 20.20
N PHE A 314 -23.79 -0.81 19.33
CA PHE A 314 -23.63 -0.68 17.90
C PHE A 314 -23.18 0.74 17.52
N ALA A 315 -22.11 0.83 16.77
CA ALA A 315 -21.50 2.09 16.32
C ALA A 315 -20.87 3.02 17.41
N SER A 316 -20.75 2.58 18.66
CA SER A 316 -20.08 3.37 19.71
C SER A 316 -18.58 3.59 19.46
N ALA A 317 -17.95 2.79 18.61
CA ALA A 317 -16.55 2.92 18.23
C ALA A 317 -16.31 2.44 16.79
N LEU A 318 -16.92 3.12 15.81
CA LEU A 318 -16.65 2.82 14.41
C LEU A 318 -15.23 3.25 14.06
N ARG A 319 -14.49 2.36 13.41
CA ARG A 319 -13.13 2.58 12.97
C ARG A 319 -13.04 2.41 11.47
N LEU A 320 -12.50 3.42 10.80
CA LEU A 320 -12.04 3.28 9.43
C LEU A 320 -10.62 2.73 9.49
N ILE A 321 -10.44 1.49 9.06
CA ILE A 321 -9.14 0.80 8.99
C ILE A 321 -8.46 0.71 10.36
N ASP A 322 -8.74 -0.34 11.12
CA ASP A 322 -8.07 -0.60 12.39
C ASP A 322 -7.29 -1.92 12.35
N ALA A 323 -6.00 -1.82 12.67
CA ALA A 323 -5.09 -2.94 12.77
C ALA A 323 -4.89 -3.47 14.20
N THR A 324 -5.54 -2.87 15.20
CA THR A 324 -5.13 -3.04 16.61
C THR A 324 -5.93 -4.09 17.38
N THR A 325 -6.93 -4.75 16.79
CA THR A 325 -7.79 -5.69 17.52
C THR A 325 -7.62 -7.15 17.11
N ALA A 326 -7.88 -8.07 18.02
CA ALA A 326 -7.73 -9.52 17.86
C ALA A 326 -8.54 -10.12 16.68
N TYR A 327 -9.50 -9.40 16.13
CA TYR A 327 -10.28 -9.82 14.97
C TYR A 327 -9.74 -9.28 13.63
N ASN A 328 -8.74 -8.38 13.66
CA ASN A 328 -8.23 -7.68 12.47
C ASN A 328 -6.72 -7.86 12.32
N ALA A 329 -6.29 -9.09 12.04
CA ALA A 329 -4.89 -9.42 11.75
C ALA A 329 -4.37 -8.83 10.40
N TYR A 330 -5.22 -8.12 9.63
CA TYR A 330 -4.92 -7.75 8.24
C TYR A 330 -5.21 -6.26 7.98
N PRO A 331 -4.25 -5.39 8.32
CA PRO A 331 -4.38 -3.96 8.03
C PRO A 331 -4.34 -3.70 6.53
N ALA A 332 -5.34 -2.99 6.03
CA ALA A 332 -5.37 -2.54 4.65
C ALA A 332 -4.70 -1.17 4.49
N LYS A 333 -4.03 -0.94 3.37
CA LYS A 333 -3.81 0.41 2.87
C LYS A 333 -5.05 0.82 2.08
N SER A 334 -5.73 1.86 2.50
CA SER A 334 -6.92 2.35 1.80
C SER A 334 -6.97 3.88 1.81
N ILE A 335 -7.53 4.42 0.74
CA ILE A 335 -7.88 5.83 0.64
C ILE A 335 -9.39 5.92 0.82
N VAL A 336 -9.84 6.62 1.84
CA VAL A 336 -11.27 6.89 2.07
C VAL A 336 -11.56 8.31 1.61
N LYS A 337 -12.41 8.43 0.58
CA LYS A 337 -12.82 9.72 0.01
C LYS A 337 -14.06 10.28 0.69
N GLU A 338 -14.96 9.39 1.07
CA GLU A 338 -16.21 9.77 1.73
C GLU A 338 -16.72 8.62 2.59
N PHE A 339 -17.25 8.95 3.74
CA PHE A 339 -17.98 8.05 4.63
C PHE A 339 -19.27 8.74 5.07
N LYS A 340 -20.41 8.05 4.95
CA LYS A 340 -21.73 8.56 5.34
C LYS A 340 -22.51 7.51 6.10
N VAL A 341 -23.31 7.97 7.02
CA VAL A 341 -24.30 7.18 7.72
C VAL A 341 -25.67 7.84 7.56
N TYR A 342 -26.65 7.04 7.21
CA TYR A 342 -28.05 7.45 7.16
C TYR A 342 -28.79 6.67 8.24
N ASN A 343 -29.58 7.35 9.04
CA ASN A 343 -30.34 6.77 10.15
C ASN A 343 -31.74 6.24 9.76
N SER A 344 -31.99 6.20 8.46
CA SER A 344 -33.19 5.61 7.84
C SER A 344 -32.78 4.82 6.59
N GLY A 345 -33.63 3.89 6.16
CA GLY A 345 -33.45 3.21 4.87
C GLY A 345 -33.50 4.21 3.71
N LEU A 346 -32.81 3.87 2.65
CA LEU A 346 -32.89 4.50 1.33
C LEU A 346 -33.55 3.54 0.36
N THR A 347 -34.24 4.07 -0.64
CA THR A 347 -34.82 3.28 -1.75
C THR A 347 -33.70 2.70 -2.62
N ASP A 348 -33.99 1.65 -3.39
CA ASP A 348 -33.06 1.05 -4.35
C ASP A 348 -32.52 2.08 -5.35
N ALA A 349 -33.38 2.97 -5.84
CA ALA A 349 -32.96 4.05 -6.75
C ALA A 349 -31.96 5.02 -6.12
N GLU A 350 -32.16 5.37 -4.84
CA GLU A 350 -31.23 6.22 -4.09
C GLU A 350 -29.90 5.50 -3.79
N LEU A 351 -29.96 4.20 -3.47
CA LEU A 351 -28.76 3.39 -3.23
C LEU A 351 -27.94 3.21 -4.52
N ILE A 352 -28.59 3.00 -5.66
CA ILE A 352 -27.96 2.98 -6.98
C ILE A 352 -27.28 4.33 -7.27
N ALA A 353 -28.04 5.42 -7.12
CA ALA A 353 -27.51 6.77 -7.35
C ALA A 353 -26.33 7.12 -6.43
N LEU A 354 -26.42 6.77 -5.15
CA LEU A 354 -25.37 7.00 -4.14
C LEU A 354 -24.08 6.26 -4.48
N THR A 355 -24.18 5.05 -5.01
CA THR A 355 -23.03 4.18 -5.30
C THR A 355 -22.55 4.28 -6.75
N THR A 356 -23.22 4.96 -7.67
CA THR A 356 -22.73 5.17 -9.05
C THR A 356 -21.42 5.95 -9.05
N ILE A 357 -20.41 5.44 -9.82
CA ILE A 357 -19.05 6.04 -9.94
C ILE A 357 -19.05 7.18 -10.94
#